data_f0f4b672eb5036f5bf916149ed194998
#
_entry.id   f0f4b672eb5036f5bf916149ed194998
#
_cell.length_a   1.000
_cell.length_b   1.000
_cell.length_c   1.000
_cell.angle_alpha   90.00
_cell.angle_beta   90.00
_cell.angle_gamma   90.00
#
_symmetry.space_group_name_H-M   'P 1'
#
loop_
_entity.id
_entity.type
_entity.pdbx_description
1 polymer ?
#
loop_
_entity_poly.entity_id
_entity_poly.type
_entity_poly.pdbx_seq_one_letter_code
_entity_poly.pdbx_strand_id
1 'polypeptide(L)'
;MFLEHSKYFPNTMPNVNFHPISLSDKNDIRSAVSQTECRNCDLNFMNLMSWRFLYDTETAHHEGWQLFRFKSNGHLAYLMPVGKGDLHHIVPTLMEDAEQQGAPFLMLGVCENNLALLDEAMPGYFYATADRDFTDYIYHREVLATLSGKKLQPKRNHCNKFEAAYPHFAYEVLSPDVFEECVALEKQWAEDKADDYTPQMRHEMNDERRSMAYVFENWEHLGGQGGLLRVDNKLVAFTYGAPVNYDTFDVCAEKADTEFEGAFAMINREFVRHLPESFKYINREEDLGIPGLRQSKLSYHPSVLLHKYAVMTRHPFAE
;
A
#
# COMPACT_ATOMS: atom_id res chain seq x y z
N MET A 1 -34.03 -19.92 -9.96
CA MET A 1 -33.10 -19.32 -9.00
C MET A 1 -32.24 -20.36 -8.26
N PHE A 2 -32.78 -21.48 -7.77
CA PHE A 2 -32.03 -22.60 -7.14
C PHE A 2 -31.10 -23.39 -8.08
N LEU A 3 -31.30 -23.37 -9.40
CA LEU A 3 -30.50 -24.12 -10.36
C LEU A 3 -29.18 -23.40 -10.77
N GLU A 4 -29.05 -22.10 -10.57
CA GLU A 4 -27.80 -21.37 -10.86
C GLU A 4 -26.78 -21.45 -9.72
N HIS A 5 -27.26 -21.62 -8.47
CA HIS A 5 -26.39 -21.77 -7.30
C HIS A 5 -25.52 -23.04 -7.40
N SER A 6 -26.13 -24.15 -7.82
CA SER A 6 -25.46 -25.46 -7.94
C SER A 6 -24.38 -25.53 -9.03
N LYS A 7 -24.29 -24.53 -9.92
CA LYS A 7 -23.33 -24.49 -11.00
C LYS A 7 -21.92 -24.05 -10.53
N TYR A 8 -21.85 -23.22 -9.50
CA TYR A 8 -20.62 -22.64 -8.98
C TYR A 8 -20.18 -23.24 -7.64
N PHE A 9 -21.07 -23.97 -6.95
CA PHE A 9 -20.81 -24.55 -5.63
C PHE A 9 -20.91 -26.08 -5.68
N PRO A 10 -19.81 -26.82 -5.87
CA PRO A 10 -19.80 -28.27 -5.71
C PRO A 10 -20.09 -28.65 -4.26
N ASN A 11 -20.69 -29.83 -4.03
CA ASN A 11 -21.23 -30.30 -2.76
C ASN A 11 -20.25 -30.36 -1.55
N THR A 12 -18.98 -30.17 -1.77
CA THR A 12 -17.94 -30.08 -0.72
C THR A 12 -16.79 -29.22 -1.25
N MET A 13 -16.68 -27.97 -0.77
CA MET A 13 -15.48 -27.15 -0.99
C MET A 13 -14.43 -27.47 0.09
N PRO A 14 -13.15 -27.55 -0.27
CA PRO A 14 -12.11 -27.71 0.73
C PRO A 14 -12.03 -26.47 1.61
N ASN A 15 -12.00 -26.67 2.93
CA ASN A 15 -11.79 -25.59 3.89
C ASN A 15 -10.44 -24.92 3.64
N VAL A 16 -10.43 -23.60 3.52
CA VAL A 16 -9.20 -22.79 3.48
C VAL A 16 -8.66 -22.64 4.90
N ASN A 17 -7.44 -23.03 5.13
CA ASN A 17 -6.82 -22.93 6.45
C ASN A 17 -6.10 -21.58 6.61
N PHE A 18 -6.87 -20.53 6.93
CA PHE A 18 -6.33 -19.22 7.25
C PHE A 18 -5.63 -19.22 8.62
N HIS A 19 -4.52 -18.49 8.71
CA HIS A 19 -3.79 -18.23 9.95
C HIS A 19 -3.34 -16.76 10.02
N PRO A 20 -3.14 -16.20 11.22
CA PRO A 20 -2.63 -14.85 11.36
C PRO A 20 -1.30 -14.67 10.61
N ILE A 21 -1.19 -13.62 9.80
CA ILE A 21 0.01 -13.33 9.03
C ILE A 21 1.23 -13.10 9.95
N SER A 22 2.37 -13.65 9.56
CA SER A 22 3.62 -13.60 10.32
C SER A 22 4.84 -13.35 9.42
N LEU A 23 5.99 -13.06 10.04
CA LEU A 23 7.24 -12.88 9.30
C LEU A 23 7.70 -14.14 8.56
N SER A 24 7.27 -15.32 8.99
CA SER A 24 7.60 -16.60 8.32
C SER A 24 6.92 -16.74 6.94
N ASP A 25 5.81 -16.03 6.70
CA ASP A 25 5.06 -16.07 5.44
C ASP A 25 5.70 -15.22 4.33
N LYS A 26 6.75 -14.45 4.66
CA LYS A 26 7.41 -13.51 3.74
C LYS A 26 7.77 -14.10 2.40
N ASN A 27 8.43 -15.26 2.40
CA ASN A 27 8.99 -15.83 1.18
C ASN A 27 7.88 -16.29 0.24
N ASP A 28 6.84 -16.91 0.76
CA ASP A 28 5.70 -17.40 -0.02
C ASP A 28 4.89 -16.23 -0.58
N ILE A 29 4.56 -15.26 0.26
CA ILE A 29 3.82 -14.05 -0.15
C ILE A 29 4.62 -13.28 -1.20
N ARG A 30 5.90 -12.97 -0.95
CA ARG A 30 6.73 -12.22 -1.92
C ARG A 30 6.93 -12.99 -3.22
N SER A 31 7.08 -14.30 -3.16
CA SER A 31 7.18 -15.14 -4.36
C SER A 31 5.91 -15.05 -5.21
N ALA A 32 4.74 -15.13 -4.60
CA ALA A 32 3.47 -15.01 -5.30
C ALA A 32 3.27 -13.60 -5.89
N VAL A 33 3.42 -12.56 -5.07
CA VAL A 33 3.19 -11.16 -5.47
C VAL A 33 4.21 -10.67 -6.48
N SER A 34 5.48 -11.06 -6.35
CA SER A 34 6.56 -10.61 -7.25
C SER A 34 6.33 -10.98 -8.72
N GLN A 35 5.54 -12.00 -9.01
CA GLN A 35 5.23 -12.47 -10.36
C GLN A 35 4.02 -11.77 -10.99
N THR A 36 3.33 -10.90 -10.24
CA THR A 36 2.13 -10.20 -10.71
C THR A 36 2.48 -8.88 -11.38
N GLU A 37 1.61 -8.43 -12.27
CA GLU A 37 1.66 -7.06 -12.81
C GLU A 37 0.89 -6.06 -11.93
N CYS A 38 0.29 -6.53 -10.83
CA CYS A 38 -0.44 -5.69 -9.91
C CYS A 38 0.54 -4.80 -9.12
N ARG A 39 0.26 -3.50 -9.10
CA ARG A 39 1.08 -2.47 -8.42
C ARG A 39 0.41 -1.92 -7.17
N ASN A 40 -0.63 -2.60 -6.69
CA ASN A 40 -1.41 -2.21 -5.52
C ASN A 40 -0.55 -2.29 -4.24
N CYS A 41 -0.51 -1.20 -3.47
CA CYS A 41 0.22 -1.13 -2.20
C CYS A 41 -0.32 -2.10 -1.13
N ASP A 42 -1.60 -2.51 -1.21
CA ASP A 42 -2.20 -3.48 -0.28
C ASP A 42 -1.51 -4.87 -0.33
N LEU A 43 -0.80 -5.16 -1.43
CA LEU A 43 -0.03 -6.40 -1.59
C LEU A 43 1.42 -6.29 -1.12
N ASN A 44 1.87 -5.11 -0.68
CA ASN A 44 3.19 -4.94 -0.13
C ASN A 44 3.32 -5.69 1.20
N PHE A 45 4.28 -6.61 1.29
CA PHE A 45 4.47 -7.41 2.52
C PHE A 45 4.75 -6.54 3.76
N MET A 46 5.44 -5.41 3.59
CA MET A 46 5.65 -4.46 4.69
C MET A 46 4.32 -3.90 5.20
N ASN A 47 3.41 -3.50 4.31
CA ASN A 47 2.08 -3.00 4.67
C ASN A 47 1.21 -4.10 5.30
N LEU A 48 1.14 -5.28 4.70
CA LEU A 48 0.41 -6.42 5.25
C LEU A 48 0.83 -6.73 6.69
N MET A 49 2.14 -6.63 7.00
CA MET A 49 2.68 -6.92 8.33
C MET A 49 2.52 -5.76 9.30
N SER A 50 2.81 -4.53 8.88
CA SER A 50 2.86 -3.38 9.79
C SER A 50 1.46 -2.90 10.19
N TRP A 51 0.45 -3.14 9.37
CA TRP A 51 -0.95 -2.79 9.64
C TRP A 51 -1.82 -3.96 10.12
N ARG A 52 -1.25 -5.18 10.26
CA ARG A 52 -2.03 -6.37 10.68
C ARG A 52 -2.75 -6.21 12.02
N PHE A 53 -2.25 -5.36 12.89
CA PHE A 53 -2.87 -5.11 14.20
C PHE A 53 -4.21 -4.36 14.10
N LEU A 54 -4.41 -3.60 13.02
CA LEU A 54 -5.63 -2.85 12.74
C LEU A 54 -6.63 -3.72 11.96
N TYR A 55 -6.12 -4.56 11.08
CA TYR A 55 -6.93 -5.30 10.12
C TYR A 55 -7.12 -6.78 10.48
N ASP A 56 -6.53 -7.28 11.58
CA ASP A 56 -6.53 -8.72 11.92
C ASP A 56 -6.18 -9.58 10.70
N THR A 57 -5.13 -9.21 9.97
CA THR A 57 -4.78 -9.84 8.70
C THR A 57 -4.39 -11.29 8.87
N GLU A 58 -5.03 -12.15 8.10
CA GLU A 58 -4.75 -13.58 8.00
C GLU A 58 -4.35 -13.93 6.56
N THR A 59 -3.60 -15.02 6.42
CA THR A 59 -3.15 -15.52 5.12
C THR A 59 -3.31 -17.03 5.03
N ALA A 60 -3.42 -17.53 3.80
CA ALA A 60 -3.44 -18.96 3.51
C ALA A 60 -2.81 -19.20 2.14
N HIS A 61 -2.19 -20.37 1.96
CA HIS A 61 -1.85 -20.91 0.66
C HIS A 61 -2.82 -22.04 0.31
N HIS A 62 -3.51 -21.92 -0.82
CA HIS A 62 -4.51 -22.88 -1.24
C HIS A 62 -4.52 -23.06 -2.77
N GLU A 63 -4.30 -24.26 -3.26
CA GLU A 63 -4.36 -24.63 -4.69
C GLU A 63 -3.59 -23.69 -5.64
N GLY A 64 -2.38 -23.30 -5.23
CA GLY A 64 -1.51 -22.40 -6.01
C GLY A 64 -1.83 -20.91 -5.85
N TRP A 65 -2.76 -20.57 -4.98
CA TRP A 65 -3.12 -19.21 -4.63
C TRP A 65 -2.56 -18.82 -3.27
N GLN A 66 -2.01 -17.61 -3.18
CA GLN A 66 -1.81 -16.88 -1.94
C GLN A 66 -3.07 -16.07 -1.66
N LEU A 67 -3.67 -16.28 -0.51
CA LEU A 67 -4.94 -15.68 -0.11
C LEU A 67 -4.72 -14.78 1.10
N PHE A 68 -5.51 -13.71 1.17
CA PHE A 68 -5.53 -12.80 2.31
C PHE A 68 -6.96 -12.54 2.73
N ARG A 69 -7.19 -12.61 4.05
CA ARG A 69 -8.44 -12.30 4.71
C ARG A 69 -8.18 -11.30 5.83
N PHE A 70 -9.03 -10.32 6.01
CA PHE A 70 -8.84 -9.26 6.98
C PHE A 70 -10.15 -8.59 7.38
N LYS A 71 -10.10 -7.71 8.37
CA LYS A 71 -11.26 -6.91 8.77
C LYS A 71 -11.05 -5.44 8.38
N SER A 72 -12.02 -4.86 7.69
CA SER A 72 -12.07 -3.43 7.37
C SER A 72 -13.36 -2.84 7.94
N ASN A 73 -13.22 -1.87 8.85
CA ASN A 73 -14.36 -1.28 9.57
C ASN A 73 -15.29 -2.32 10.22
N GLY A 74 -14.72 -3.40 10.75
CA GLY A 74 -15.45 -4.49 11.37
C GLY A 74 -16.07 -5.51 10.40
N HIS A 75 -15.94 -5.29 9.09
CA HIS A 75 -16.42 -6.22 8.06
C HIS A 75 -15.30 -7.13 7.59
N LEU A 76 -15.63 -8.43 7.45
CA LEU A 76 -14.73 -9.41 6.85
C LEU A 76 -14.53 -9.08 5.37
N ALA A 77 -13.30 -9.08 4.93
CA ALA A 77 -12.93 -8.81 3.54
C ALA A 77 -11.76 -9.69 3.08
N TYR A 78 -11.62 -9.83 1.78
CA TYR A 78 -10.53 -10.55 1.11
C TYR A 78 -9.82 -9.64 0.13
N LEU A 79 -8.52 -9.82 -0.07
CA LEU A 79 -7.85 -9.30 -1.27
C LEU A 79 -8.10 -10.24 -2.45
N MET A 80 -7.88 -9.72 -3.67
CA MET A 80 -7.86 -10.57 -4.86
C MET A 80 -6.83 -11.69 -4.69
N PRO A 81 -7.16 -12.96 -4.94
CA PRO A 81 -6.21 -14.07 -4.91
C PRO A 81 -4.97 -13.80 -5.77
N VAL A 82 -3.79 -14.10 -5.25
CA VAL A 82 -2.51 -13.87 -5.93
C VAL A 82 -1.85 -15.21 -6.24
N GLY A 83 -1.59 -15.48 -7.51
CA GLY A 83 -0.99 -16.77 -7.90
C GLY A 83 -1.45 -17.26 -9.25
N LYS A 84 -1.37 -18.57 -9.45
CA LYS A 84 -1.74 -19.26 -10.69
C LYS A 84 -2.67 -20.41 -10.36
N GLY A 85 -3.92 -20.28 -10.73
CA GLY A 85 -4.96 -21.29 -10.51
C GLY A 85 -6.22 -20.92 -11.26
N ASP A 86 -7.31 -21.61 -10.95
CA ASP A 86 -8.60 -21.39 -11.56
C ASP A 86 -9.46 -20.46 -10.65
N LEU A 87 -9.80 -19.27 -11.17
CA LEU A 87 -10.68 -18.33 -10.47
C LEU A 87 -12.12 -18.87 -10.32
N HIS A 88 -12.57 -19.72 -11.25
CA HIS A 88 -13.88 -20.39 -11.13
C HIS A 88 -13.97 -21.29 -9.89
N HIS A 89 -12.85 -21.68 -9.32
CA HIS A 89 -12.79 -22.54 -8.15
C HIS A 89 -12.50 -21.74 -6.86
N ILE A 90 -11.46 -20.88 -6.89
CA ILE A 90 -11.04 -20.20 -5.67
C ILE A 90 -12.02 -19.11 -5.21
N VAL A 91 -12.69 -18.40 -6.13
CA VAL A 91 -13.63 -17.34 -5.74
C VAL A 91 -14.86 -17.90 -5.02
N PRO A 92 -15.56 -18.96 -5.52
CA PRO A 92 -16.58 -19.66 -4.75
C PRO A 92 -16.08 -20.20 -3.40
N THR A 93 -14.85 -20.70 -3.33
CA THR A 93 -14.25 -21.17 -2.06
C THR A 93 -14.14 -20.05 -1.02
N LEU A 94 -13.72 -18.82 -1.43
CA LEU A 94 -13.69 -17.66 -0.55
C LEU A 94 -15.09 -17.19 -0.16
N MET A 95 -16.08 -17.32 -1.05
CA MET A 95 -17.47 -16.99 -0.74
C MET A 95 -18.03 -17.94 0.31
N GLU A 96 -17.72 -19.23 0.22
CA GLU A 96 -18.11 -20.22 1.23
C GLU A 96 -17.41 -19.97 2.58
N ASP A 97 -16.11 -19.58 2.57
CA ASP A 97 -15.42 -19.18 3.79
C ASP A 97 -16.12 -17.97 4.45
N ALA A 98 -16.53 -16.95 3.67
CA ALA A 98 -17.28 -15.81 4.18
C ALA A 98 -18.62 -16.23 4.83
N GLU A 99 -19.36 -17.11 4.17
CA GLU A 99 -20.62 -17.66 4.69
C GLU A 99 -20.40 -18.43 6.01
N GLN A 100 -19.37 -19.27 6.08
CA GLN A 100 -19.00 -20.00 7.32
C GLN A 100 -18.60 -19.05 8.46
N GLN A 101 -18.06 -17.86 8.14
CA GLN A 101 -17.77 -16.80 9.11
C GLN A 101 -19.02 -15.95 9.45
N GLY A 102 -20.18 -16.24 8.84
CA GLY A 102 -21.40 -15.47 9.03
C GLY A 102 -21.34 -14.05 8.44
N ALA A 103 -20.52 -13.83 7.43
CA ALA A 103 -20.29 -12.53 6.82
C ALA A 103 -20.70 -12.50 5.34
N PRO A 104 -21.17 -11.36 4.81
CA PRO A 104 -21.34 -11.19 3.37
C PRO A 104 -19.97 -11.21 2.67
N PHE A 105 -19.92 -11.75 1.44
CA PHE A 105 -18.71 -11.73 0.65
C PHE A 105 -18.35 -10.31 0.22
N LEU A 106 -17.14 -9.90 0.57
CA LEU A 106 -16.55 -8.61 0.23
C LEU A 106 -15.11 -8.82 -0.18
N MET A 107 -14.75 -8.35 -1.36
CA MET A 107 -13.35 -8.28 -1.80
C MET A 107 -12.95 -6.81 -1.96
N LEU A 108 -11.81 -6.40 -1.40
CA LEU A 108 -11.28 -5.03 -1.44
C LEU A 108 -9.95 -4.99 -2.21
N GLY A 109 -9.55 -3.81 -2.65
CA GLY A 109 -8.28 -3.61 -3.36
C GLY A 109 -8.25 -4.26 -4.75
N VAL A 110 -9.39 -4.58 -5.35
CA VAL A 110 -9.46 -5.21 -6.66
C VAL A 110 -9.12 -4.20 -7.74
N CYS A 111 -8.05 -4.46 -8.52
CA CYS A 111 -7.64 -3.61 -9.64
C CYS A 111 -8.54 -3.84 -10.87
N GLU A 112 -8.62 -2.83 -11.76
CA GLU A 112 -9.52 -2.85 -12.92
C GLU A 112 -9.35 -4.10 -13.80
N ASN A 113 -8.11 -4.53 -14.07
CA ASN A 113 -7.84 -5.74 -14.84
C ASN A 113 -8.43 -7.00 -14.19
N ASN A 114 -8.49 -7.05 -12.87
CA ASN A 114 -9.01 -8.18 -12.13
C ASN A 114 -10.54 -8.23 -12.13
N LEU A 115 -11.23 -7.09 -12.34
CA LEU A 115 -12.69 -7.08 -12.51
C LEU A 115 -13.11 -7.89 -13.73
N ALA A 116 -12.39 -7.76 -14.84
CA ALA A 116 -12.68 -8.54 -16.04
C ALA A 116 -12.50 -10.04 -15.81
N LEU A 117 -11.46 -10.43 -15.06
CA LEU A 117 -11.21 -11.84 -14.70
C LEU A 117 -12.30 -12.39 -13.76
N LEU A 118 -12.79 -11.58 -12.83
CA LEU A 118 -13.88 -11.97 -11.94
C LEU A 118 -15.21 -12.11 -12.71
N ASP A 119 -15.48 -11.21 -13.65
CA ASP A 119 -16.69 -11.32 -14.49
C ASP A 119 -16.60 -12.50 -15.46
N GLU A 120 -15.42 -12.84 -15.99
CA GLU A 120 -15.21 -14.05 -16.78
C GLU A 120 -15.45 -15.32 -15.93
N ALA A 121 -14.93 -15.34 -14.69
CA ALA A 121 -15.09 -16.47 -13.79
C ALA A 121 -16.56 -16.67 -13.36
N MET A 122 -17.28 -15.58 -13.06
CA MET A 122 -18.67 -15.62 -12.59
C MET A 122 -19.49 -14.51 -13.23
N PRO A 123 -19.93 -14.67 -14.51
CA PRO A 123 -20.56 -13.62 -15.28
C PRO A 123 -21.80 -13.00 -14.61
N GLY A 124 -21.77 -11.68 -14.42
CA GLY A 124 -22.88 -10.93 -13.83
C GLY A 124 -23.15 -11.18 -12.35
N TYR A 125 -22.28 -11.91 -11.65
CA TYR A 125 -22.48 -12.28 -10.25
C TYR A 125 -22.15 -11.16 -9.28
N PHE A 126 -21.20 -10.31 -9.66
CA PHE A 126 -20.67 -9.25 -8.81
C PHE A 126 -21.14 -7.86 -9.26
N TYR A 127 -21.12 -6.93 -8.32
CA TYR A 127 -21.04 -5.51 -8.61
C TYR A 127 -19.78 -4.93 -7.95
N ALA A 128 -19.23 -3.90 -8.55
CA ALA A 128 -18.02 -3.26 -8.09
C ALA A 128 -18.22 -1.75 -7.94
N THR A 129 -17.65 -1.18 -6.88
CA THR A 129 -17.61 0.26 -6.64
C THR A 129 -16.20 0.68 -6.32
N ALA A 130 -15.77 1.85 -6.83
CA ALA A 130 -14.48 2.42 -6.47
C ALA A 130 -14.69 3.67 -5.61
N ASP A 131 -13.87 3.79 -4.57
CA ASP A 131 -13.75 5.02 -3.82
C ASP A 131 -12.47 5.73 -4.24
N ARG A 132 -12.60 6.99 -4.64
CA ARG A 132 -11.49 7.82 -5.10
C ARG A 132 -10.42 8.02 -4.03
N ASP A 133 -10.79 7.97 -2.75
CA ASP A 133 -9.92 8.23 -1.62
C ASP A 133 -8.88 7.12 -1.42
N PHE A 134 -9.19 5.90 -1.90
CA PHE A 134 -8.32 4.71 -1.87
C PHE A 134 -7.61 4.41 -3.20
N THR A 135 -7.45 5.42 -4.06
CA THR A 135 -6.74 5.28 -5.34
C THR A 135 -5.24 5.45 -5.12
N ASP A 136 -4.41 4.48 -5.55
CA ASP A 136 -2.96 4.58 -5.50
C ASP A 136 -2.42 5.52 -6.58
N TYR A 137 -1.37 6.26 -6.23
CA TYR A 137 -0.66 7.16 -7.11
C TYR A 137 0.64 6.53 -7.58
N ILE A 138 0.71 6.15 -8.86
CA ILE A 138 1.86 5.48 -9.44
C ILE A 138 2.56 6.39 -10.43
N TYR A 139 3.87 6.47 -10.32
CA TYR A 139 4.74 7.32 -11.12
C TYR A 139 5.80 6.49 -11.81
N HIS A 140 6.26 6.94 -12.99
CA HIS A 140 7.49 6.42 -13.54
C HIS A 140 8.67 6.87 -12.67
N ARG A 141 9.54 5.92 -12.30
CA ARG A 141 10.74 6.18 -11.50
C ARG A 141 11.58 7.32 -12.07
N GLU A 142 11.85 7.29 -13.39
CA GLU A 142 12.67 8.29 -14.06
C GLU A 142 12.08 9.70 -13.94
N VAL A 143 10.76 9.82 -13.98
CA VAL A 143 10.07 11.12 -13.84
C VAL A 143 10.30 11.71 -12.46
N LEU A 144 10.20 10.92 -11.39
CA LEU A 144 10.47 11.37 -10.03
C LEU A 144 11.98 11.64 -9.78
N ALA A 145 12.85 10.80 -10.32
CA ALA A 145 14.30 10.93 -10.18
C ALA A 145 14.86 12.20 -10.86
N THR A 146 14.31 12.58 -12.02
CA THR A 146 14.80 13.71 -12.81
C THR A 146 13.97 14.97 -12.64
N LEU A 147 12.69 14.84 -12.27
CA LEU A 147 11.68 15.90 -12.28
C LEU A 147 11.63 16.63 -13.62
N SER A 148 11.85 15.92 -14.72
CA SER A 148 11.98 16.48 -16.07
C SER A 148 10.66 17.03 -16.61
N GLY A 149 10.75 17.92 -17.61
CA GLY A 149 9.59 18.51 -18.28
C GLY A 149 9.03 19.77 -17.61
N LYS A 150 8.20 20.50 -18.38
CA LYS A 150 7.64 21.80 -17.96
C LYS A 150 6.67 21.66 -16.78
N LYS A 151 5.91 20.59 -16.73
CA LYS A 151 4.90 20.34 -15.66
C LYS A 151 5.54 20.20 -14.28
N LEU A 152 6.75 19.64 -14.20
CA LEU A 152 7.47 19.40 -12.95
C LEU A 152 8.45 20.55 -12.58
N GLN A 153 8.42 21.67 -13.33
CA GLN A 153 9.21 22.85 -13.00
C GLN A 153 9.01 23.35 -11.55
N PRO A 154 7.78 23.38 -11.00
CA PRO A 154 7.60 23.77 -9.59
C PRO A 154 8.33 22.84 -8.62
N LYS A 155 8.33 21.53 -8.86
CA LYS A 155 9.03 20.55 -8.01
C LYS A 155 10.55 20.70 -8.11
N ARG A 156 11.10 20.92 -9.32
CA ARG A 156 12.52 21.28 -9.48
C ARG A 156 12.89 22.56 -8.74
N ASN A 157 12.02 23.56 -8.79
CA ASN A 157 12.26 24.82 -8.08
C ASN A 157 12.34 24.60 -6.55
N HIS A 158 11.51 23.71 -5.97
CA HIS A 158 11.62 23.36 -4.56
C HIS A 158 12.97 22.69 -4.25
N CYS A 159 13.40 21.74 -5.08
CA CYS A 159 14.70 21.10 -4.90
C CYS A 159 15.86 22.13 -5.06
N ASN A 160 15.80 23.00 -6.08
CA ASN A 160 16.84 24.02 -6.30
C ASN A 160 16.90 25.03 -5.14
N LYS A 161 15.76 25.41 -4.56
CA LYS A 161 15.71 26.27 -3.36
C LYS A 161 16.36 25.59 -2.16
N PHE A 162 16.05 24.30 -1.95
CA PHE A 162 16.65 23.53 -0.87
C PHE A 162 18.18 23.45 -1.05
N GLU A 163 18.66 23.10 -2.25
CA GLU A 163 20.10 23.05 -2.54
C GLU A 163 20.81 24.41 -2.35
N ALA A 164 20.16 25.51 -2.75
CA ALA A 164 20.71 26.84 -2.58
C ALA A 164 20.74 27.28 -1.11
N ALA A 165 19.73 26.92 -0.32
CA ALA A 165 19.66 27.25 1.10
C ALA A 165 20.61 26.39 1.96
N TYR A 166 20.78 25.12 1.56
CA TYR A 166 21.54 24.12 2.32
C TYR A 166 22.60 23.43 1.42
N PRO A 167 23.64 24.13 0.98
CA PRO A 167 24.60 23.62 -0.02
C PRO A 167 25.44 22.43 0.48
N HIS A 168 25.44 22.16 1.79
CA HIS A 168 26.15 21.04 2.43
C HIS A 168 25.22 19.97 2.96
N PHE A 169 23.96 19.91 2.49
CA PHE A 169 23.08 18.81 2.85
C PHE A 169 23.68 17.47 2.42
N ALA A 170 23.37 16.42 3.16
CA ALA A 170 23.74 15.05 2.83
C ALA A 170 22.49 14.18 2.64
N TYR A 171 22.54 13.30 1.63
CA TYR A 171 21.63 12.17 1.54
C TYR A 171 22.34 10.94 2.10
N GLU A 172 21.66 10.20 2.97
CA GLU A 172 22.16 8.98 3.57
C GLU A 172 21.12 7.84 3.40
N VAL A 173 21.62 6.60 3.36
CA VAL A 173 20.74 5.43 3.39
C VAL A 173 20.20 5.28 4.82
N LEU A 174 18.90 5.03 4.91
CA LEU A 174 18.25 4.81 6.20
C LEU A 174 18.72 3.49 6.81
N SER A 175 19.17 3.52 8.04
CA SER A 175 19.71 2.37 8.78
C SER A 175 19.19 2.36 10.23
N PRO A 176 19.26 1.23 10.95
CA PRO A 176 18.69 1.10 12.29
C PRO A 176 19.23 2.11 13.32
N ASP A 177 20.45 2.56 13.19
CA ASP A 177 21.10 3.51 14.10
C ASP A 177 20.48 4.91 14.10
N VAL A 178 19.65 5.25 13.09
CA VAL A 178 18.98 6.55 12.98
C VAL A 178 17.46 6.48 13.21
N PHE A 179 16.91 5.32 13.54
CA PHE A 179 15.45 5.17 13.71
C PHE A 179 14.88 6.04 14.84
N GLU A 180 15.64 6.22 15.94
CA GLU A 180 15.22 7.11 17.02
C GLU A 180 15.08 8.57 16.56
N GLU A 181 15.98 9.04 15.67
CA GLU A 181 15.89 10.38 15.10
C GLU A 181 14.66 10.50 14.16
N CYS A 182 14.35 9.45 13.40
CA CYS A 182 13.16 9.41 12.54
C CYS A 182 11.87 9.49 13.36
N VAL A 183 11.79 8.74 14.47
CA VAL A 183 10.65 8.80 15.41
C VAL A 183 10.53 10.19 16.04
N ALA A 184 11.66 10.82 16.40
CA ALA A 184 11.65 12.18 16.95
C ALA A 184 11.15 13.21 15.93
N LEU A 185 11.57 13.12 14.66
CA LEU A 185 11.11 14.00 13.59
C LEU A 185 9.61 13.83 13.31
N GLU A 186 9.11 12.58 13.27
CA GLU A 186 7.69 12.32 13.09
C GLU A 186 6.87 12.91 14.23
N LYS A 187 7.33 12.75 15.47
CA LYS A 187 6.67 13.30 16.66
C LYS A 187 6.61 14.82 16.61
N GLN A 188 7.70 15.49 16.29
CA GLN A 188 7.75 16.93 16.12
C GLN A 188 6.76 17.39 15.04
N TRP A 189 6.78 16.74 13.86
CA TRP A 189 5.89 17.05 12.75
C TRP A 189 4.40 16.93 13.14
N ALA A 190 4.07 15.97 13.97
CA ALA A 190 2.72 15.77 14.45
C ALA A 190 2.30 16.80 15.52
N GLU A 191 3.23 17.19 16.40
CA GLU A 191 2.99 18.22 17.42
C GLU A 191 2.77 19.60 16.78
N ASP A 192 3.52 19.93 15.72
CA ASP A 192 3.39 21.19 14.98
C ASP A 192 2.01 21.35 14.30
N LYS A 193 1.32 20.24 14.05
CA LYS A 193 -0.01 20.21 13.44
C LYS A 193 -1.15 19.84 14.39
N ALA A 194 -0.84 19.62 15.66
CA ALA A 194 -1.80 19.07 16.63
C ALA A 194 -3.10 19.89 16.78
N ASP A 195 -3.05 21.20 16.58
CA ASP A 195 -4.20 22.09 16.65
C ASP A 195 -5.17 21.94 15.48
N ASP A 196 -4.68 21.42 14.34
CA ASP A 196 -5.47 21.20 13.13
C ASP A 196 -6.16 19.82 13.12
N TYR A 197 -5.85 18.94 14.09
CA TYR A 197 -6.32 17.56 14.06
C TYR A 197 -7.60 17.30 14.83
N THR A 198 -8.56 16.67 14.15
CA THR A 198 -9.73 16.06 14.77
C THR A 198 -9.32 14.87 15.65
N PRO A 199 -10.18 14.43 16.60
CA PRO A 199 -9.92 13.19 17.35
C PRO A 199 -9.69 11.97 16.47
N GLN A 200 -10.39 11.87 15.33
CA GLN A 200 -10.22 10.81 14.35
C GLN A 200 -8.81 10.83 13.73
N MET A 201 -8.36 11.98 13.24
CA MET A 201 -7.01 12.15 12.67
C MET A 201 -5.91 11.82 13.69
N ARG A 202 -6.10 12.16 14.96
CA ARG A 202 -5.14 11.78 16.02
C ARG A 202 -5.05 10.27 16.22
N HIS A 203 -6.18 9.57 16.10
CA HIS A 203 -6.22 8.12 16.19
C HIS A 203 -5.45 7.47 15.02
N GLU A 204 -5.73 7.91 13.80
CA GLU A 204 -5.04 7.46 12.59
C GLU A 204 -3.52 7.69 12.65
N MET A 205 -3.08 8.83 13.18
CA MET A 205 -1.66 9.10 13.40
C MET A 205 -1.02 8.18 14.44
N ASN A 206 -1.74 7.80 15.48
CA ASN A 206 -1.23 6.83 16.46
C ASN A 206 -1.08 5.44 15.82
N ASP A 207 -2.00 5.06 14.94
CA ASP A 207 -1.90 3.81 14.18
C ASP A 207 -0.73 3.86 13.19
N GLU A 208 -0.51 4.98 12.50
CA GLU A 208 0.67 5.19 11.64
C GLU A 208 1.98 5.05 12.43
N ARG A 209 2.08 5.64 13.64
CA ARG A 209 3.25 5.50 14.52
C ARG A 209 3.48 4.05 14.94
N ARG A 210 2.41 3.35 15.28
CA ARG A 210 2.48 1.92 15.65
C ARG A 210 2.97 1.08 14.48
N SER A 211 2.47 1.35 13.27
CA SER A 211 2.93 0.73 12.04
C SER A 211 4.42 1.01 11.81
N MET A 212 4.84 2.28 11.90
CA MET A 212 6.25 2.69 11.72
C MET A 212 7.16 2.03 12.75
N ALA A 213 6.78 1.99 14.03
CA ALA A 213 7.54 1.32 15.08
C ALA A 213 7.75 -0.17 14.74
N TYR A 214 6.69 -0.85 14.30
CA TYR A 214 6.80 -2.24 13.88
C TYR A 214 7.74 -2.42 12.67
N VAL A 215 7.70 -1.52 11.70
CA VAL A 215 8.62 -1.54 10.54
C VAL A 215 10.06 -1.40 11.01
N PHE A 216 10.36 -0.48 11.91
CA PHE A 216 11.72 -0.24 12.40
C PHE A 216 12.24 -1.42 13.23
N GLU A 217 11.41 -2.01 14.09
CA GLU A 217 11.75 -3.21 14.86
C GLU A 217 12.04 -4.43 13.99
N ASN A 218 11.44 -4.50 12.79
CA ASN A 218 11.53 -5.66 11.91
C ASN A 218 12.15 -5.32 10.55
N TRP A 219 12.94 -4.25 10.47
CA TRP A 219 13.45 -3.64 9.24
C TRP A 219 14.04 -4.63 8.23
N GLU A 220 15.00 -5.42 8.65
CA GLU A 220 15.65 -6.40 7.80
C GLU A 220 14.70 -7.53 7.37
N HIS A 221 13.87 -7.99 8.31
CA HIS A 221 12.87 -9.02 8.03
C HIS A 221 11.82 -8.55 7.00
N LEU A 222 11.44 -7.28 7.04
CA LEU A 222 10.49 -6.70 6.09
C LEU A 222 11.17 -6.35 4.75
N GLY A 223 12.50 -6.28 4.71
CA GLY A 223 13.26 -5.90 3.52
C GLY A 223 13.13 -4.41 3.22
N GLY A 224 13.10 -3.60 4.27
CA GLY A 224 12.97 -2.17 4.20
C GLY A 224 14.14 -1.51 3.45
N GLN A 225 13.83 -0.53 2.62
CA GLN A 225 14.78 0.38 2.00
C GLN A 225 14.32 1.79 2.27
N GLY A 226 15.26 2.68 2.59
CA GLY A 226 14.91 4.05 2.92
C GLY A 226 16.10 4.99 2.74
N GLY A 227 15.80 6.28 2.83
CA GLY A 227 16.78 7.34 2.75
C GLY A 227 16.41 8.51 3.66
N LEU A 228 17.39 9.31 3.99
CA LEU A 228 17.22 10.50 4.82
C LEU A 228 18.02 11.68 4.28
N LEU A 229 17.64 12.88 4.70
CA LEU A 229 18.40 14.10 4.47
C LEU A 229 18.88 14.68 5.79
N ARG A 230 20.17 15.12 5.78
CA ARG A 230 20.75 15.89 6.88
C ARG A 230 21.14 17.28 6.42
N VAL A 231 20.91 18.24 7.29
CA VAL A 231 21.41 19.61 7.19
C VAL A 231 22.12 19.93 8.51
N ASP A 232 23.39 20.28 8.46
CA ASP A 232 24.22 20.57 9.63
C ASP A 232 24.13 19.47 10.72
N ASN A 233 24.19 18.21 10.30
CA ASN A 233 24.02 16.99 11.10
C ASN A 233 22.61 16.76 11.68
N LYS A 234 21.63 17.67 11.50
CA LYS A 234 20.24 17.47 11.87
C LYS A 234 19.54 16.64 10.79
N LEU A 235 18.81 15.58 11.19
CA LEU A 235 17.90 14.86 10.32
C LEU A 235 16.70 15.77 10.01
N VAL A 236 16.47 16.08 8.73
CA VAL A 236 15.42 17.00 8.29
C VAL A 236 14.35 16.34 7.43
N ALA A 237 14.62 15.17 6.89
CA ALA A 237 13.60 14.38 6.18
C ALA A 237 14.02 12.91 6.13
N PHE A 238 13.04 12.02 6.06
CA PHE A 238 13.26 10.60 5.77
C PHE A 238 12.09 10.02 4.98
N THR A 239 12.37 8.91 4.31
CA THR A 239 11.39 8.11 3.58
C THR A 239 11.79 6.65 3.62
N TYR A 240 10.79 5.76 3.58
CA TYR A 240 11.04 4.32 3.47
C TYR A 240 9.90 3.59 2.77
N GLY A 241 10.20 2.39 2.35
CA GLY A 241 9.25 1.48 1.75
C GLY A 241 9.85 0.13 1.44
N ALA A 242 9.16 -0.65 0.61
CA ALA A 242 9.59 -1.96 0.17
C ALA A 242 9.08 -2.28 -1.26
N PRO A 243 9.67 -3.26 -1.96
CA PRO A 243 9.14 -3.70 -3.25
C PRO A 243 7.74 -4.31 -3.12
N VAL A 244 6.81 -3.91 -4.01
CA VAL A 244 5.55 -4.63 -4.23
C VAL A 244 5.84 -5.86 -5.10
N ASN A 245 6.33 -5.63 -6.31
CA ASN A 245 6.62 -6.68 -7.27
C ASN A 245 7.98 -6.44 -7.98
N TYR A 246 8.22 -7.13 -9.10
CA TYR A 246 9.51 -7.10 -9.82
C TYR A 246 9.89 -5.73 -10.39
N ASP A 247 8.93 -4.84 -10.67
CA ASP A 247 9.15 -3.54 -11.31
C ASP A 247 8.65 -2.33 -10.51
N THR A 248 7.96 -2.55 -9.39
CA THR A 248 7.30 -1.50 -8.60
C THR A 248 7.81 -1.47 -7.17
N PHE A 249 8.26 -0.30 -6.75
CA PHE A 249 8.61 0.01 -5.37
C PHE A 249 7.50 0.85 -4.74
N ASP A 250 7.13 0.53 -3.51
CA ASP A 250 6.13 1.25 -2.74
C ASP A 250 6.79 2.12 -1.66
N VAL A 251 6.43 3.39 -1.61
CA VAL A 251 6.86 4.36 -0.61
C VAL A 251 5.80 4.42 0.47
N CYS A 252 6.04 3.70 1.57
CA CYS A 252 5.10 3.55 2.68
C CYS A 252 5.07 4.76 3.61
N ALA A 253 6.19 5.49 3.74
CA ALA A 253 6.24 6.73 4.53
C ALA A 253 7.21 7.74 3.93
N GLU A 254 6.84 9.02 4.05
CA GLU A 254 7.69 10.16 3.70
C GLU A 254 7.38 11.31 4.67
N LYS A 255 8.37 11.72 5.44
CA LYS A 255 8.25 12.78 6.46
C LYS A 255 9.37 13.79 6.28
N ALA A 256 9.06 15.07 6.52
CA ALA A 256 10.06 16.15 6.50
C ALA A 256 9.70 17.24 7.49
N ASP A 257 10.71 17.88 8.04
CA ASP A 257 10.60 19.10 8.82
C ASP A 257 10.17 20.26 7.90
N THR A 258 9.03 20.84 8.18
CA THR A 258 8.41 21.88 7.35
C THR A 258 9.14 23.21 7.41
N GLU A 259 10.04 23.43 8.39
CA GLU A 259 10.91 24.59 8.45
C GLU A 259 11.96 24.59 7.33
N PHE A 260 12.28 23.42 6.75
CA PHE A 260 13.22 23.26 5.65
C PHE A 260 12.49 23.28 4.31
N GLU A 261 12.30 24.48 3.73
CA GLU A 261 11.56 24.62 2.46
C GLU A 261 12.15 23.74 1.36
N GLY A 262 11.33 22.87 0.77
CA GLY A 262 11.75 21.98 -0.31
C GLY A 262 12.21 20.59 0.15
N ALA A 263 12.32 20.32 1.45
CA ALA A 263 12.80 19.04 1.98
C ALA A 263 11.96 17.84 1.50
N PHE A 264 10.63 17.94 1.44
CA PHE A 264 9.78 16.89 0.86
C PHE A 264 10.10 16.58 -0.61
N ALA A 265 10.30 17.62 -1.44
CA ALA A 265 10.62 17.40 -2.84
C ALA A 265 12.04 16.82 -3.01
N MET A 266 12.95 17.25 -2.14
CA MET A 266 14.33 16.79 -2.15
C MET A 266 14.45 15.33 -1.73
N ILE A 267 13.86 14.93 -0.59
CA ILE A 267 13.92 13.54 -0.14
C ILE A 267 13.26 12.59 -1.14
N ASN A 268 12.12 12.95 -1.72
CA ASN A 268 11.47 12.16 -2.74
C ASN A 268 12.39 11.93 -3.95
N ARG A 269 12.99 13.01 -4.49
CA ARG A 269 13.90 12.93 -5.64
C ARG A 269 15.14 12.09 -5.33
N GLU A 270 15.81 12.37 -4.23
CA GLU A 270 17.07 11.71 -3.88
C GLU A 270 16.85 10.23 -3.56
N PHE A 271 15.80 9.89 -2.81
CA PHE A 271 15.47 8.49 -2.54
C PHE A 271 15.25 7.71 -3.84
N VAL A 272 14.40 8.24 -4.74
CA VAL A 272 14.11 7.56 -6.01
C VAL A 272 15.35 7.41 -6.90
N ARG A 273 16.29 8.37 -6.85
CA ARG A 273 17.59 8.28 -7.55
C ARG A 273 18.44 7.12 -7.06
N HIS A 274 18.39 6.83 -5.76
CA HIS A 274 19.19 5.80 -5.12
C HIS A 274 18.52 4.41 -5.13
N LEU A 275 17.25 4.31 -5.53
CA LEU A 275 16.59 3.03 -5.73
C LEU A 275 17.18 2.30 -6.95
N PRO A 276 17.24 0.94 -6.92
CA PRO A 276 17.64 0.14 -8.07
C PRO A 276 16.85 0.47 -9.35
N GLU A 277 17.55 0.53 -10.48
CA GLU A 277 16.94 0.84 -11.80
C GLU A 277 16.00 -0.26 -12.31
N SER A 278 15.99 -1.42 -11.68
CA SER A 278 15.00 -2.49 -11.94
C SER A 278 13.58 -2.02 -11.65
N PHE A 279 13.39 -1.17 -10.63
CA PHE A 279 12.10 -0.56 -10.38
C PHE A 279 11.80 0.49 -11.45
N LYS A 280 10.73 0.28 -12.20
CA LYS A 280 10.26 1.21 -13.25
C LYS A 280 9.18 2.14 -12.72
N TYR A 281 8.47 1.70 -11.69
CA TYR A 281 7.35 2.41 -11.09
C TYR A 281 7.57 2.62 -9.59
N ILE A 282 7.07 3.76 -9.12
CA ILE A 282 7.01 4.12 -7.70
C ILE A 282 5.53 4.29 -7.36
N ASN A 283 5.02 3.43 -6.48
CA ASN A 283 3.73 3.64 -5.84
C ASN A 283 3.96 4.55 -4.63
N ARG A 284 3.10 5.55 -4.43
CA ARG A 284 3.11 6.44 -3.26
C ARG A 284 1.78 6.39 -2.53
N GLU A 285 1.11 5.26 -2.62
CA GLU A 285 -0.13 4.94 -1.92
C GLU A 285 -1.29 5.96 -2.16
N GLU A 286 -2.33 5.89 -1.35
CA GLU A 286 -3.56 6.66 -1.44
C GLU A 286 -3.44 8.08 -0.86
N ASP A 287 -4.44 8.91 -1.10
CA ASP A 287 -4.59 10.22 -0.44
C ASP A 287 -5.59 10.23 0.73
N LEU A 288 -6.31 9.11 0.95
CA LEU A 288 -7.26 8.91 2.04
C LEU A 288 -8.31 10.05 2.17
N GLY A 289 -8.64 10.72 1.07
CA GLY A 289 -9.58 11.84 1.05
C GLY A 289 -9.02 13.15 1.62
N ILE A 290 -7.73 13.21 1.99
CA ILE A 290 -7.08 14.41 2.54
C ILE A 290 -6.73 15.37 1.41
N PRO A 291 -7.39 16.56 1.30
CA PRO A 291 -7.23 17.44 0.15
C PRO A 291 -5.79 17.90 -0.10
N GLY A 292 -5.05 18.21 0.96
CA GLY A 292 -3.64 18.65 0.85
C GLY A 292 -2.73 17.52 0.35
N LEU A 293 -2.94 16.28 0.81
CA LEU A 293 -2.19 15.11 0.36
C LEU A 293 -2.52 14.79 -1.11
N ARG A 294 -3.80 14.83 -1.47
CA ARG A 294 -4.27 14.68 -2.87
C ARG A 294 -3.61 15.69 -3.79
N GLN A 295 -3.64 16.97 -3.43
CA GLN A 295 -3.01 18.03 -4.21
C GLN A 295 -1.49 17.80 -4.34
N SER A 296 -0.84 17.42 -3.26
CA SER A 296 0.59 17.09 -3.26
C SER A 296 0.90 15.96 -4.23
N LYS A 297 0.19 14.82 -4.14
CA LYS A 297 0.40 13.66 -5.01
C LYS A 297 0.11 13.98 -6.49
N LEU A 298 -1.01 14.64 -6.79
CA LEU A 298 -1.36 15.06 -8.15
C LEU A 298 -0.33 16.03 -8.76
N SER A 299 0.30 16.87 -7.95
CA SER A 299 1.30 17.85 -8.43
C SER A 299 2.58 17.23 -8.99
N TYR A 300 2.81 15.93 -8.77
CA TYR A 300 3.89 15.16 -9.40
C TYR A 300 3.46 14.47 -10.70
N HIS A 301 2.21 14.67 -11.15
CA HIS A 301 1.65 14.12 -12.38
C HIS A 301 1.80 12.60 -12.48
N PRO A 302 1.05 11.83 -11.68
CA PRO A 302 1.12 10.37 -11.69
C PRO A 302 0.87 9.83 -13.10
N SER A 303 1.59 8.80 -13.48
CA SER A 303 1.42 8.11 -14.76
C SER A 303 0.20 7.19 -14.73
N VAL A 304 -0.14 6.66 -13.55
CA VAL A 304 -1.33 5.83 -13.33
C VAL A 304 -2.00 6.27 -12.03
N LEU A 305 -3.31 6.42 -12.07
CA LEU A 305 -4.19 6.42 -10.92
C LEU A 305 -4.79 5.02 -10.85
N LEU A 306 -4.25 4.19 -9.94
CA LEU A 306 -4.69 2.81 -9.81
C LEU A 306 -5.94 2.78 -8.95
N HIS A 307 -7.10 2.72 -9.60
CA HIS A 307 -8.37 2.57 -8.89
C HIS A 307 -8.47 1.18 -8.27
N LYS A 308 -8.90 1.17 -7.01
CA LYS A 308 -9.17 -0.05 -6.24
C LYS A 308 -10.66 -0.15 -6.00
N TYR A 309 -11.21 -1.34 -6.28
CA TYR A 309 -12.64 -1.59 -6.21
C TYR A 309 -12.98 -2.46 -5.01
N ALA A 310 -14.11 -2.15 -4.40
CA ALA A 310 -14.84 -3.06 -3.54
C ALA A 310 -15.78 -3.89 -4.41
N VAL A 311 -15.66 -5.20 -4.33
CA VAL A 311 -16.47 -6.16 -5.10
C VAL A 311 -17.34 -6.96 -4.15
N MET A 312 -18.63 -7.00 -4.43
CA MET A 312 -19.65 -7.65 -3.62
C MET A 312 -20.60 -8.44 -4.52
N THR A 313 -21.28 -9.43 -3.93
CA THR A 313 -22.31 -10.20 -4.65
C THR A 313 -23.55 -9.34 -4.92
N ARG A 314 -24.16 -9.48 -6.11
CA ARG A 314 -25.40 -8.77 -6.48
C ARG A 314 -26.62 -9.22 -5.67
N HIS A 315 -26.60 -10.47 -5.21
CA HIS A 315 -27.64 -11.03 -4.39
C HIS A 315 -27.00 -11.42 -3.05
N PRO A 316 -27.26 -10.69 -1.96
CA PRO A 316 -26.97 -11.25 -0.65
C PRO A 316 -27.71 -12.57 -0.54
N PHE A 317 -27.08 -13.57 0.08
CA PHE A 317 -27.71 -14.86 0.33
C PHE A 317 -29.11 -14.60 0.89
N ALA A 318 -30.13 -15.17 0.22
CA ALA A 318 -31.51 -15.08 0.71
C ALA A 318 -31.57 -15.77 2.08
N GLU A 319 -32.06 -15.04 3.07
CA GLU A 319 -32.40 -15.61 4.39
C GLU A 319 -33.30 -16.83 4.29
#